data_719fc66c60ca15dcf47b18c9583e5cff
#
_entry.id   719fc66c60ca15dcf47b18c9583e5cff
#
_cell.length_a   1.000
_cell.length_b   1.000
_cell.length_c   1.000
_cell.angle_alpha   90.00
_cell.angle_beta   90.00
_cell.angle_gamma   90.00
#
_symmetry.space_group_name_H-M   'P 1'
#
loop_
_entity.id
_entity.type
_entity.pdbx_description
1 polymer ?
#
loop_
_entity_poly.entity_id
_entity_poly.type
_entity_poly.pdbx_seq_one_letter_code
_entity_poly.pdbx_strand_id
1 'polypeptide(L)'
;MKKAAIYARISTPDQHIESQLYDLRKLAAQRGFEVVREYCDRGVSGSKARRPGLDSMMADAKRGEFSVVLVAAFDRVARSTKNFLEIVDELHDLGIEFISSREAIDTSGPMGRMFITLIGSIAELEKSILVERIRAGMRRARMEGQRLGRAPLDIDHDALVRDRLAGSSLTNVAKKYGVSRASVVRFVREAQQRQAVAA
;
A
#
# COMPACT_ATOMS: atom_id res chain seq x y z
N MET A 1 28.66 -19.08 14.10
CA MET A 1 28.54 -17.95 13.18
C MET A 1 27.05 -17.69 12.96
N LYS A 2 26.61 -16.42 12.84
CA LYS A 2 25.23 -16.12 12.47
C LYS A 2 25.04 -16.44 10.99
N LYS A 3 23.95 -17.10 10.65
CA LYS A 3 23.55 -17.37 9.26
C LYS A 3 22.90 -16.13 8.67
N ALA A 4 23.35 -15.69 7.50
CA ALA A 4 22.87 -14.51 6.81
C ALA A 4 22.28 -14.87 5.45
N ALA A 5 21.20 -14.18 5.10
CA ALA A 5 20.64 -14.13 3.75
C ALA A 5 21.03 -12.79 3.11
N ILE A 6 21.29 -12.80 1.82
CA ILE A 6 21.48 -11.59 1.02
C ILE A 6 20.26 -11.40 0.12
N TYR A 7 19.70 -10.17 0.06
CA TYR A 7 18.70 -9.81 -0.91
C TYR A 7 19.20 -8.66 -1.79
N ALA A 8 19.12 -8.86 -3.11
CA ALA A 8 19.51 -7.87 -4.10
C ALA A 8 18.42 -7.67 -5.14
N ARG A 9 18.19 -6.40 -5.57
CA ARG A 9 17.22 -6.05 -6.60
C ARG A 9 17.77 -5.00 -7.55
N ILE A 10 17.53 -5.23 -8.85
CA ILE A 10 17.78 -4.25 -9.93
C ILE A 10 16.47 -3.96 -10.68
N SER A 11 16.28 -2.69 -11.07
CA SER A 11 15.11 -2.24 -11.82
C SER A 11 15.33 -2.22 -13.33
N THR A 12 16.59 -2.08 -13.77
CA THR A 12 16.98 -2.00 -15.19
C THR A 12 18.01 -3.07 -15.54
N PRO A 13 18.02 -3.59 -16.79
CA PRO A 13 19.00 -4.59 -17.22
C PRO A 13 20.45 -4.11 -17.15
N ASP A 14 20.68 -2.79 -17.28
CA ASP A 14 22.01 -2.19 -17.25
C ASP A 14 22.65 -2.10 -15.86
N GLN A 15 21.86 -2.37 -14.79
CA GLN A 15 22.40 -2.41 -13.43
C GLN A 15 22.99 -3.78 -13.14
N HIS A 16 24.25 -3.80 -12.70
CA HIS A 16 24.95 -5.03 -12.34
C HIS A 16 24.57 -5.46 -10.92
N ILE A 17 23.76 -6.52 -10.81
CA ILE A 17 23.39 -7.10 -9.52
C ILE A 17 24.62 -7.68 -8.81
N GLU A 18 25.61 -8.11 -9.60
CA GLU A 18 26.86 -8.72 -9.12
C GLU A 18 27.67 -7.77 -8.22
N SER A 19 27.67 -6.46 -8.52
CA SER A 19 28.34 -5.50 -7.64
C SER A 19 27.67 -5.40 -6.28
N GLN A 20 26.34 -5.41 -6.23
CA GLN A 20 25.60 -5.42 -4.95
C GLN A 20 25.90 -6.69 -4.16
N LEU A 21 25.91 -7.86 -4.82
CA LEU A 21 26.20 -9.13 -4.19
C LEU A 21 27.65 -9.17 -3.67
N TYR A 22 28.61 -8.67 -4.45
CA TYR A 22 30.01 -8.60 -4.05
C TYR A 22 30.19 -7.78 -2.76
N ASP A 23 29.60 -6.56 -2.72
CA ASP A 23 29.71 -5.69 -1.56
C ASP A 23 29.03 -6.30 -0.33
N LEU A 24 27.88 -6.96 -0.49
CA LEU A 24 27.16 -7.59 0.61
C LEU A 24 27.87 -8.86 1.13
N ARG A 25 28.49 -9.64 0.24
CA ARG A 25 29.36 -10.78 0.65
C ARG A 25 30.57 -10.29 1.46
N LYS A 26 31.19 -9.18 1.01
CA LYS A 26 32.30 -8.56 1.73
C LYS A 26 31.85 -8.06 3.12
N LEU A 27 30.69 -7.42 3.21
CA LEU A 27 30.09 -7.00 4.48
C LEU A 27 29.82 -8.19 5.40
N ALA A 28 29.24 -9.28 4.86
CA ALA A 28 29.02 -10.51 5.62
C ALA A 28 30.31 -11.10 6.20
N ALA A 29 31.36 -11.19 5.37
CA ALA A 29 32.66 -11.68 5.80
C ALA A 29 33.28 -10.79 6.89
N GLN A 30 33.23 -9.46 6.76
CA GLN A 30 33.69 -8.50 7.75
C GLN A 30 32.97 -8.63 9.11
N ARG A 31 31.68 -8.97 9.07
CA ARG A 31 30.84 -9.16 10.26
C ARG A 31 30.90 -10.57 10.83
N GLY A 32 31.64 -11.49 10.20
CA GLY A 32 31.72 -12.88 10.60
C GLY A 32 30.43 -13.66 10.41
N PHE A 33 29.61 -13.30 9.40
CA PHE A 33 28.39 -14.00 9.04
C PHE A 33 28.66 -15.07 7.98
N GLU A 34 27.93 -16.18 8.06
CA GLU A 34 27.88 -17.22 7.04
C GLU A 34 26.73 -16.93 6.07
N VAL A 35 27.00 -16.63 4.79
CA VAL A 35 25.99 -16.43 3.79
C VAL A 35 25.42 -17.77 3.36
N VAL A 36 24.20 -18.08 3.79
CA VAL A 36 23.56 -19.37 3.49
C VAL A 36 22.72 -19.31 2.20
N ARG A 37 22.21 -18.13 1.82
CA ARG A 37 21.38 -17.96 0.61
C ARG A 37 21.40 -16.54 0.08
N GLU A 38 21.26 -16.44 -1.25
CA GLU A 38 21.12 -15.17 -1.97
C GLU A 38 19.81 -15.17 -2.74
N TYR A 39 19.05 -14.09 -2.62
CA TYR A 39 17.77 -13.89 -3.28
C TYR A 39 17.87 -12.68 -4.20
N CYS A 40 17.44 -12.85 -5.45
CA CYS A 40 17.60 -11.84 -6.47
C CYS A 40 16.29 -11.60 -7.22
N ASP A 41 15.91 -10.31 -7.35
CA ASP A 41 14.83 -9.89 -8.23
C ASP A 41 15.38 -8.99 -9.35
N ARG A 42 15.19 -9.40 -10.63
CA ARG A 42 15.69 -8.70 -11.80
C ARG A 42 14.54 -8.12 -12.61
N GLY A 43 14.71 -6.90 -13.16
CA GLY A 43 13.74 -6.29 -14.07
C GLY A 43 12.38 -5.95 -13.44
N VAL A 44 12.29 -5.88 -12.13
CA VAL A 44 11.05 -5.62 -11.41
C VAL A 44 10.90 -4.12 -11.22
N SER A 45 10.34 -3.42 -12.23
CA SER A 45 9.96 -2.02 -12.13
C SER A 45 8.45 -1.89 -11.87
N GLY A 46 8.08 -0.97 -10.98
CA GLY A 46 6.68 -0.59 -10.73
C GLY A 46 6.02 -1.24 -9.50
N SER A 47 4.95 -0.60 -9.06
CA SER A 47 4.29 -0.89 -7.77
C SER A 47 3.54 -2.24 -7.71
N LYS A 48 3.24 -2.85 -8.88
CA LYS A 48 2.44 -4.09 -8.97
C LYS A 48 3.24 -5.33 -9.37
N ALA A 49 4.54 -5.20 -9.67
CA ALA A 49 5.31 -6.34 -10.14
C ALA A 49 5.60 -7.32 -8.98
N ARG A 50 5.45 -8.60 -9.26
CA ARG A 50 5.73 -9.69 -8.31
C ARG A 50 7.22 -9.75 -8.01
N ARG A 51 7.59 -10.07 -6.77
CA ARG A 51 8.98 -10.18 -6.30
C ARG A 51 9.27 -11.59 -5.78
N PRO A 52 9.46 -12.56 -6.66
CA PRO A 52 9.62 -13.95 -6.26
C PRO A 52 10.83 -14.17 -5.34
N GLY A 53 11.92 -13.39 -5.53
CA GLY A 53 13.09 -13.44 -4.64
C GLY A 53 12.76 -12.97 -3.24
N LEU A 54 12.05 -11.85 -3.09
CA LEU A 54 11.61 -11.35 -1.78
C LEU A 54 10.61 -12.32 -1.13
N ASP A 55 9.63 -12.79 -1.89
CA ASP A 55 8.62 -13.73 -1.40
C ASP A 55 9.27 -15.03 -0.88
N SER A 56 10.29 -15.54 -1.60
CA SER A 56 11.07 -16.72 -1.20
C SER A 56 11.91 -16.44 0.05
N MET A 57 12.54 -15.27 0.13
CA MET A 57 13.30 -14.87 1.32
C MET A 57 12.42 -14.83 2.57
N MET A 58 11.23 -14.22 2.48
CA MET A 58 10.28 -14.15 3.60
C MET A 58 9.74 -15.54 3.99
N ALA A 59 9.55 -16.44 3.02
CA ALA A 59 9.16 -17.81 3.31
C ALA A 59 10.25 -18.59 4.05
N ASP A 60 11.53 -18.40 3.67
CA ASP A 60 12.68 -19.02 4.34
C ASP A 60 12.94 -18.40 5.72
N ALA A 61 12.68 -17.09 5.87
CA ALA A 61 12.70 -16.39 7.15
C ALA A 61 11.73 -17.03 8.16
N LYS A 62 10.50 -17.32 7.74
CA LYS A 62 9.50 -18.02 8.56
C LYS A 62 9.90 -19.44 8.96
N ARG A 63 10.79 -20.08 8.18
CA ARG A 63 11.35 -21.39 8.51
C ARG A 63 12.60 -21.33 9.40
N GLY A 64 13.10 -20.13 9.69
CA GLY A 64 14.28 -19.96 10.53
C GLY A 64 15.59 -20.35 9.85
N GLU A 65 15.67 -20.29 8.51
CA GLU A 65 16.85 -20.70 7.75
C GLU A 65 18.05 -19.78 7.98
N PHE A 66 17.82 -18.54 8.42
CA PHE A 66 18.83 -17.53 8.71
C PHE A 66 18.37 -16.60 9.85
N SER A 67 19.30 -15.87 10.43
CA SER A 67 19.05 -14.92 11.53
C SER A 67 19.40 -13.46 11.16
N VAL A 68 19.93 -13.23 9.96
CA VAL A 68 20.33 -11.90 9.49
C VAL A 68 19.94 -11.76 8.02
N VAL A 69 19.39 -10.59 7.64
CA VAL A 69 19.17 -10.18 6.24
C VAL A 69 20.06 -9.00 5.91
N LEU A 70 20.85 -9.13 4.85
CA LEU A 70 21.72 -8.07 4.32
C LEU A 70 21.19 -7.54 3.01
N VAL A 71 21.09 -6.19 2.89
CA VAL A 71 20.66 -5.50 1.68
C VAL A 71 21.59 -4.32 1.37
N ALA A 72 21.69 -3.95 0.08
CA ALA A 72 22.49 -2.80 -0.32
C ALA A 72 21.85 -1.46 0.11
N ALA A 73 20.52 -1.37 0.05
CA ALA A 73 19.74 -0.22 0.46
C ALA A 73 18.29 -0.64 0.75
N PHE A 74 17.60 0.09 1.65
CA PHE A 74 16.21 -0.25 2.03
C PHE A 74 15.23 -0.16 0.87
N ASP A 75 15.48 0.73 -0.11
CA ASP A 75 14.66 0.87 -1.33
C ASP A 75 14.74 -0.37 -2.23
N ARG A 76 15.67 -1.27 -2.02
CA ARG A 76 15.74 -2.57 -2.71
C ARG A 76 14.67 -3.51 -2.19
N VAL A 77 14.44 -3.53 -0.88
CA VAL A 77 13.48 -4.41 -0.21
C VAL A 77 12.06 -3.85 -0.29
N ALA A 78 11.90 -2.55 -0.10
CA ALA A 78 10.59 -1.92 0.00
C ALA A 78 10.24 -1.04 -1.22
N ARG A 79 8.94 -0.81 -1.42
CA ARG A 79 8.38 0.09 -2.44
C ARG A 79 7.92 1.42 -1.87
N SER A 80 7.80 1.48 -0.56
CA SER A 80 7.43 2.66 0.21
C SER A 80 7.96 2.53 1.63
N THR A 81 8.05 3.63 2.35
CA THR A 81 8.45 3.63 3.75
C THR A 81 7.54 2.74 4.59
N LYS A 82 6.23 2.78 4.35
CA LYS A 82 5.28 1.90 5.04
C LYS A 82 5.58 0.42 4.79
N ASN A 83 5.79 0.03 3.53
CA ASN A 83 6.12 -1.37 3.19
C ASN A 83 7.48 -1.80 3.77
N PHE A 84 8.44 -0.87 3.89
CA PHE A 84 9.71 -1.13 4.56
C PHE A 84 9.50 -1.47 6.03
N LEU A 85 8.72 -0.67 6.75
CA LEU A 85 8.41 -0.89 8.16
C LEU A 85 7.69 -2.23 8.36
N GLU A 86 6.69 -2.56 7.54
CA GLU A 86 5.98 -3.84 7.61
C GLU A 86 6.94 -5.04 7.46
N ILE A 87 7.91 -4.97 6.52
CA ILE A 87 8.88 -6.05 6.31
C ILE A 87 9.85 -6.14 7.49
N VAL A 88 10.34 -5.01 8.01
CA VAL A 88 11.30 -5.02 9.12
C VAL A 88 10.63 -5.45 10.42
N ASP A 89 9.40 -5.07 10.68
CA ASP A 89 8.60 -5.53 11.81
C ASP A 89 8.39 -7.05 11.74
N GLU A 90 8.02 -7.58 10.56
CA GLU A 90 7.85 -9.02 10.36
C GLU A 90 9.19 -9.78 10.60
N LEU A 91 10.32 -9.25 10.10
CA LEU A 91 11.63 -9.85 10.36
C LEU A 91 12.00 -9.79 11.86
N HIS A 92 11.68 -8.68 12.52
CA HIS A 92 11.90 -8.52 13.95
C HIS A 92 11.11 -9.53 14.78
N ASP A 93 9.83 -9.73 14.46
CA ASP A 93 8.96 -10.71 15.14
C ASP A 93 9.47 -12.14 14.96
N LEU A 94 10.15 -12.42 13.84
CA LEU A 94 10.84 -13.68 13.57
C LEU A 94 12.23 -13.77 14.23
N GLY A 95 12.68 -12.73 14.95
CA GLY A 95 14.02 -12.67 15.57
C GLY A 95 15.15 -12.48 14.56
N ILE A 96 14.86 -11.95 13.36
CA ILE A 96 15.84 -11.76 12.29
C ILE A 96 16.32 -10.31 12.26
N GLU A 97 17.63 -10.12 12.28
CA GLU A 97 18.28 -8.82 12.17
C GLU A 97 18.26 -8.33 10.71
N PHE A 98 17.99 -7.04 10.51
CA PHE A 98 18.04 -6.40 9.21
C PHE A 98 19.21 -5.42 9.14
N ILE A 99 20.02 -5.52 8.09
CA ILE A 99 21.19 -4.66 7.87
C ILE A 99 21.16 -4.09 6.45
N SER A 100 21.14 -2.75 6.34
CA SER A 100 21.28 -2.03 5.09
C SER A 100 22.62 -1.31 5.03
N SER A 101 23.43 -1.60 3.99
CA SER A 101 24.80 -1.07 3.93
C SER A 101 24.87 0.40 3.58
N ARG A 102 23.96 0.91 2.69
CA ARG A 102 23.99 2.30 2.24
C ARG A 102 23.56 3.27 3.34
N GLU A 103 22.49 2.98 4.03
CA GLU A 103 21.93 3.83 5.08
C GLU A 103 22.56 3.57 6.46
N ALA A 104 23.49 2.61 6.56
CA ALA A 104 24.08 2.15 7.81
C ALA A 104 23.03 1.74 8.87
N ILE A 105 21.89 1.20 8.41
CA ILE A 105 20.84 0.69 9.28
C ILE A 105 21.26 -0.70 9.75
N ASP A 106 21.26 -0.90 11.07
CA ASP A 106 21.57 -2.19 11.70
C ASP A 106 20.60 -2.39 12.87
N THR A 107 19.66 -3.32 12.71
CA THR A 107 18.60 -3.56 13.70
C THR A 107 19.04 -4.48 14.84
N SER A 108 20.27 -4.97 14.82
CA SER A 108 20.82 -5.83 15.90
C SER A 108 20.96 -5.09 17.23
N GLY A 109 21.06 -3.75 17.18
CA GLY A 109 21.25 -2.90 18.34
C GLY A 109 20.09 -1.94 18.66
N PRO A 110 20.10 -1.30 19.84
CA PRO A 110 19.08 -0.33 20.26
C PRO A 110 18.93 0.86 19.30
N MET A 111 20.03 1.33 18.72
CA MET A 111 20.05 2.44 17.76
C MET A 111 19.29 2.12 16.48
N GLY A 112 19.39 0.89 15.97
CA GLY A 112 18.65 0.48 14.77
C GLY A 112 17.13 0.49 15.00
N ARG A 113 16.67 0.03 16.15
CA ARG A 113 15.25 0.08 16.54
C ARG A 113 14.76 1.52 16.66
N MET A 114 15.53 2.39 17.29
CA MET A 114 15.19 3.82 17.37
C MET A 114 15.08 4.45 16.00
N PHE A 115 15.99 4.12 15.07
CA PHE A 115 15.97 4.64 13.70
C PHE A 115 14.70 4.19 12.93
N ILE A 116 14.29 2.93 13.07
CA ILE A 116 13.06 2.41 12.46
C ILE A 116 11.83 3.13 13.01
N THR A 117 11.77 3.34 14.34
CA THR A 117 10.68 4.09 14.98
C THR A 117 10.61 5.53 14.45
N LEU A 118 11.76 6.18 14.26
CA LEU A 118 11.84 7.53 13.69
C LEU A 118 11.34 7.58 12.24
N ILE A 119 11.77 6.64 11.40
CA ILE A 119 11.28 6.54 10.01
C ILE A 119 9.76 6.32 9.99
N GLY A 120 9.22 5.47 10.87
CA GLY A 120 7.79 5.23 11.03
C GLY A 120 7.04 6.52 11.38
N SER A 121 7.53 7.27 12.33
CA SER A 121 6.93 8.54 12.75
C SER A 121 6.94 9.59 11.62
N ILE A 122 8.01 9.65 10.82
CA ILE A 122 8.10 10.54 9.65
C ILE A 122 7.07 10.13 8.60
N ALA A 123 6.91 8.84 8.31
CA ALA A 123 5.93 8.34 7.34
C ALA A 123 4.47 8.66 7.77
N GLU A 124 4.15 8.56 9.06
CA GLU A 124 2.85 8.96 9.59
C GLU A 124 2.63 10.48 9.50
N LEU A 125 3.65 11.27 9.76
CA LEU A 125 3.60 12.73 9.60
C LEU A 125 3.34 13.12 8.14
N GLU A 126 4.08 12.56 7.18
CA GLU A 126 3.85 12.79 5.75
C GLU A 126 2.41 12.48 5.32
N LYS A 127 1.87 11.34 5.80
CA LYS A 127 0.48 10.95 5.54
C LYS A 127 -0.51 11.95 6.14
N SER A 128 -0.29 12.41 7.36
CA SER A 128 -1.19 13.37 8.02
C SER A 128 -1.20 14.72 7.30
N ILE A 129 -0.04 15.22 6.88
CA ILE A 129 0.08 16.45 6.06
C ILE A 129 -0.65 16.30 4.72
N LEU A 130 -0.53 15.14 4.05
CA LEU A 130 -1.23 14.89 2.80
C LEU A 130 -2.76 14.90 3.00
N VAL A 131 -3.26 14.23 4.04
CA VAL A 131 -4.69 14.22 4.39
C VAL A 131 -5.20 15.63 4.69
N GLU A 132 -4.44 16.44 5.41
CA GLU A 132 -4.80 17.85 5.68
C GLU A 132 -4.89 18.66 4.38
N ARG A 133 -3.93 18.52 3.46
CA ARG A 133 -3.95 19.19 2.16
C ARG A 133 -5.18 18.79 1.34
N ILE A 134 -5.51 17.49 1.29
CA ILE A 134 -6.71 16.99 0.61
C ILE A 134 -7.97 17.59 1.23
N ARG A 135 -8.10 17.56 2.55
CA ARG A 135 -9.25 18.13 3.27
C ARG A 135 -9.38 19.64 3.02
N ALA A 136 -8.26 20.38 3.01
CA ALA A 136 -8.24 21.81 2.69
C ALA A 136 -8.69 22.08 1.26
N GLY A 137 -8.20 21.29 0.28
CA GLY A 137 -8.64 21.36 -1.12
C GLY A 137 -10.14 21.07 -1.28
N MET A 138 -10.65 20.04 -0.60
CA MET A 138 -12.10 19.71 -0.61
C MET A 138 -12.94 20.84 0.02
N ARG A 139 -12.49 21.46 1.12
CA ARG A 139 -13.19 22.62 1.69
C ARG A 139 -13.25 23.78 0.72
N ARG A 140 -12.11 24.11 0.07
CA ARG A 140 -12.05 25.18 -0.94
C ARG A 140 -13.02 24.90 -2.09
N ALA A 141 -12.97 23.72 -2.70
CA ALA A 141 -13.86 23.35 -3.79
C ALA A 141 -15.34 23.44 -3.40
N ARG A 142 -15.69 23.08 -2.15
CA ARG A 142 -17.07 23.21 -1.63
C ARG A 142 -17.46 24.69 -1.49
N MET A 143 -16.55 25.55 -1.00
CA MET A 143 -16.82 27.01 -0.89
C MET A 143 -16.95 27.67 -2.26
N GLU A 144 -16.24 27.19 -3.26
CA GLU A 144 -16.35 27.63 -4.66
C GLU A 144 -17.57 27.03 -5.40
N GLY A 145 -18.44 26.32 -4.68
CA GLY A 145 -19.64 25.69 -5.26
C GLY A 145 -19.36 24.48 -6.16
N GLN A 146 -18.12 24.00 -6.18
CA GLN A 146 -17.76 22.83 -6.96
C GLN A 146 -18.35 21.57 -6.33
N ARG A 147 -18.92 20.72 -7.15
CA ARG A 147 -19.47 19.46 -6.70
C ARG A 147 -18.37 18.47 -6.37
N LEU A 148 -18.40 17.95 -5.16
CA LEU A 148 -17.51 16.89 -4.71
C LEU A 148 -18.22 15.54 -4.79
N GLY A 149 -17.53 14.51 -5.29
CA GLY A 149 -18.03 13.15 -5.38
C GLY A 149 -18.50 12.75 -6.78
N ARG A 150 -19.17 11.59 -6.86
CA ARG A 150 -19.67 11.04 -8.12
C ARG A 150 -20.75 11.95 -8.71
N ALA A 151 -20.69 12.22 -10.02
CA ALA A 151 -21.74 12.91 -10.73
C ALA A 151 -23.11 12.22 -10.52
N PRO A 152 -24.23 12.97 -10.47
CA PRO A 152 -25.54 12.38 -10.45
C PRO A 152 -25.72 11.51 -11.69
N LEU A 153 -26.57 10.52 -11.56
CA LEU A 153 -27.05 9.81 -12.74
C LEU A 153 -27.96 10.77 -13.54
N ASP A 154 -27.72 10.85 -14.85
CA ASP A 154 -28.56 11.57 -15.77
C ASP A 154 -29.78 10.71 -16.08
N ILE A 155 -30.78 10.81 -15.23
CA ILE A 155 -32.07 10.09 -15.36
C ILE A 155 -33.22 11.00 -15.02
N ASP A 156 -34.35 10.78 -15.71
CA ASP A 156 -35.61 11.47 -15.37
C ASP A 156 -36.16 10.87 -14.07
N HIS A 157 -35.85 11.55 -12.94
CA HIS A 157 -36.31 11.16 -11.61
C HIS A 157 -37.83 11.17 -11.49
N ASP A 158 -38.52 12.13 -12.13
CA ASP A 158 -39.96 12.28 -12.03
C ASP A 158 -40.68 11.18 -12.82
N ALA A 159 -40.14 10.81 -13.98
CA ALA A 159 -40.66 9.69 -14.76
C ALA A 159 -40.47 8.36 -14.00
N LEU A 160 -39.30 8.17 -13.35
CA LEU A 160 -39.02 7.00 -12.54
C LEU A 160 -40.00 6.87 -11.36
N VAL A 161 -40.29 7.97 -10.67
CA VAL A 161 -41.23 8.01 -9.55
C VAL A 161 -42.67 7.76 -10.05
N ARG A 162 -43.07 8.36 -11.16
CA ARG A 162 -44.40 8.11 -11.78
C ARG A 162 -44.58 6.64 -12.12
N ASP A 163 -43.64 6.02 -12.80
CA ASP A 163 -43.68 4.59 -13.15
C ASP A 163 -43.83 3.71 -11.91
N ARG A 164 -43.12 4.04 -10.84
CA ARG A 164 -43.23 3.28 -9.60
C ARG A 164 -44.58 3.44 -8.91
N LEU A 165 -45.13 4.65 -8.88
CA LEU A 165 -46.44 4.94 -8.28
C LEU A 165 -47.59 4.38 -9.12
N ALA A 166 -47.42 4.24 -10.44
CA ALA A 166 -48.35 3.56 -11.34
C ALA A 166 -48.36 2.02 -11.19
N GLY A 167 -47.64 1.45 -10.17
CA GLY A 167 -47.69 0.03 -9.83
C GLY A 167 -46.56 -0.83 -10.43
N SER A 168 -45.62 -0.25 -11.18
CA SER A 168 -44.47 -1.00 -11.72
C SER A 168 -43.62 -1.58 -10.59
N SER A 169 -43.14 -2.82 -10.74
CA SER A 169 -42.29 -3.47 -9.74
C SER A 169 -40.94 -2.74 -9.61
N LEU A 170 -40.35 -2.76 -8.40
CA LEU A 170 -39.02 -2.19 -8.16
C LEU A 170 -37.97 -2.72 -9.14
N THR A 171 -38.06 -4.00 -9.49
CA THR A 171 -37.10 -4.66 -10.41
C THR A 171 -37.28 -4.13 -11.84
N ASN A 172 -38.49 -3.94 -12.30
CA ASN A 172 -38.77 -3.43 -13.65
C ASN A 172 -38.33 -1.96 -13.78
N VAL A 173 -38.65 -1.12 -12.79
CA VAL A 173 -38.22 0.28 -12.76
C VAL A 173 -36.70 0.38 -12.71
N ALA A 174 -36.04 -0.40 -11.83
CA ALA A 174 -34.59 -0.43 -11.74
C ALA A 174 -33.91 -0.79 -13.07
N LYS A 175 -34.46 -1.80 -13.77
CA LYS A 175 -33.96 -2.24 -15.08
C LYS A 175 -34.19 -1.19 -16.17
N LYS A 176 -35.40 -0.56 -16.21
CA LYS A 176 -35.77 0.45 -17.20
C LYS A 176 -34.83 1.67 -17.14
N TYR A 177 -34.51 2.14 -15.93
CA TYR A 177 -33.70 3.36 -15.72
C TYR A 177 -32.21 3.07 -15.45
N GLY A 178 -31.75 1.82 -15.53
CA GLY A 178 -30.34 1.46 -15.33
C GLY A 178 -29.80 1.74 -13.92
N VAL A 179 -30.67 1.67 -12.91
CA VAL A 179 -30.33 1.95 -11.50
C VAL A 179 -30.52 0.74 -10.60
N SER A 180 -29.98 0.81 -9.38
CA SER A 180 -30.24 -0.25 -8.37
C SER A 180 -31.67 -0.11 -7.80
N ARG A 181 -32.24 -1.22 -7.33
CA ARG A 181 -33.53 -1.20 -6.60
C ARG A 181 -33.51 -0.27 -5.39
N ALA A 182 -32.37 -0.21 -4.68
CA ALA A 182 -32.17 0.71 -3.56
C ALA A 182 -32.23 2.18 -3.99
N SER A 183 -31.71 2.52 -5.18
CA SER A 183 -31.82 3.86 -5.75
C SER A 183 -33.26 4.22 -6.07
N VAL A 184 -34.06 3.29 -6.63
CA VAL A 184 -35.50 3.52 -6.88
C VAL A 184 -36.24 3.84 -5.58
N VAL A 185 -36.03 3.03 -4.52
CA VAL A 185 -36.66 3.27 -3.21
C VAL A 185 -36.30 4.65 -2.66
N ARG A 186 -35.00 5.02 -2.75
CA ARG A 186 -34.54 6.33 -2.28
C ARG A 186 -35.21 7.47 -3.04
N PHE A 187 -35.26 7.43 -4.37
CA PHE A 187 -35.85 8.50 -5.18
C PHE A 187 -37.33 8.65 -4.93
N VAL A 188 -38.08 7.56 -4.79
CA VAL A 188 -39.49 7.60 -4.41
C VAL A 188 -39.71 8.23 -3.05
N ARG A 189 -38.91 7.86 -2.06
CA ARG A 189 -38.95 8.44 -0.71
C ARG A 189 -38.63 9.93 -0.69
N GLU A 190 -37.61 10.35 -1.43
CA GLU A 190 -37.24 11.77 -1.58
C GLU A 190 -38.35 12.58 -2.23
N ALA A 191 -39.03 12.03 -3.27
CA ALA A 191 -40.17 12.70 -3.92
C ALA A 191 -41.36 12.84 -2.97
N GLN A 192 -41.71 11.81 -2.22
CA GLN A 192 -42.77 11.84 -1.21
C GLN A 192 -42.50 12.87 -0.11
N GLN A 193 -41.24 12.97 0.36
CA GLN A 193 -40.86 13.97 1.35
C GLN A 193 -40.96 15.40 0.81
N ARG A 194 -40.60 15.66 -0.45
CA ARG A 194 -40.74 16.98 -1.08
C ARG A 194 -42.22 17.39 -1.18
N GLN A 195 -43.11 16.45 -1.52
CA GLN A 195 -44.56 16.72 -1.58
C GLN A 195 -45.14 17.00 -0.19
N ALA A 196 -44.69 16.29 0.84
CA ALA A 196 -45.14 16.51 2.21
C ALA A 196 -44.68 17.84 2.83
N VAL A 197 -43.60 18.44 2.34
CA VAL A 197 -43.09 19.75 2.78
C VAL A 197 -43.74 20.90 2.01
N ALA A 198 -44.28 20.62 0.82
CA ALA A 198 -44.93 21.60 -0.05
C ALA A 198 -46.48 21.72 0.17
N ALA A 199 -47.04 20.81 0.99
CA ALA A 199 -48.45 20.81 1.42
C ALA A 199 -48.63 21.39 2.81
#